data_eae04a1e7af0e11832ce95426303cfd2
#
_entry.id   eae04a1e7af0e11832ce95426303cfd2
#
_cell.length_a   1.000
_cell.length_b   1.000
_cell.length_c   1.000
_cell.angle_alpha   90.00
_cell.angle_beta   90.00
_cell.angle_gamma   90.00
#
_symmetry.space_group_name_H-M   'P 1'
#
loop_
_entity.id
_entity.type
_entity.pdbx_description
1 polymer ?
#
loop_
_entity_poly.entity_id
_entity_poly.type
_entity_poly.pdbx_seq_one_letter_code
_entity_poly.pdbx_strand_id
1 'polypeptide(L)'
;MLSETPTIICDTAHNMEGLSLVLNQLLSRSYDSLHIVLGMVRDKSVGKLVNLFPVDAKYYFCNPNVPRGLEAETIAQIFKEKGCNGQVYSSVNEAFSTAKAEAKEQDLIFVGGSTFVVAEVL
;
A
#
# COMPACT_ATOMS: atom_id res chain seq x y z
N MET A 1 -11.26 -6.45 7.32
CA MET A 1 -10.65 -5.66 8.40
C MET A 1 -10.02 -6.57 9.42
N LEU A 2 -8.75 -6.35 9.74
CA LEU A 2 -7.98 -7.21 10.64
C LEU A 2 -7.93 -6.70 12.07
N SER A 3 -8.12 -5.41 12.26
CA SER A 3 -8.06 -4.78 13.57
C SER A 3 -9.00 -3.57 13.60
N GLU A 4 -9.47 -3.23 14.79
CA GLU A 4 -10.34 -2.08 14.97
C GLU A 4 -9.55 -0.79 15.23
N THR A 5 -8.39 -0.88 15.87
CA THR A 5 -7.58 0.29 16.24
C THR A 5 -6.10 -0.01 16.13
N PRO A 6 -5.41 0.53 15.13
CA PRO A 6 -5.96 1.32 14.03
C PRO A 6 -6.79 0.45 13.09
N THR A 7 -7.61 1.09 12.25
CA THR A 7 -8.37 0.35 11.24
C THR A 7 -7.42 -0.14 10.15
N ILE A 8 -7.51 -1.42 9.83
CA ILE A 8 -6.68 -2.04 8.81
C ILE A 8 -7.57 -2.58 7.70
N ILE A 9 -7.32 -2.12 6.47
CA ILE A 9 -8.08 -2.54 5.30
C ILE A 9 -7.14 -3.23 4.33
N CYS A 10 -7.45 -4.48 4.00
CA CYS A 10 -6.71 -5.25 3.00
C CYS A 10 -7.57 -5.40 1.76
N ASP A 11 -7.01 -5.13 0.59
CA ASP A 11 -7.75 -5.27 -0.65
C ASP A 11 -6.86 -5.83 -1.76
N THR A 12 -7.40 -6.76 -2.52
CA THR A 12 -6.67 -7.45 -3.58
C THR A 12 -6.72 -6.72 -4.92
N ALA A 13 -7.38 -5.57 -5.00
CA ALA A 13 -7.45 -4.81 -6.23
C ALA A 13 -6.06 -4.46 -6.74
N HIS A 14 -5.81 -4.67 -8.03
CA HIS A 14 -4.50 -4.49 -8.62
C HIS A 14 -4.53 -3.85 -10.01
N ASN A 15 -5.69 -3.42 -10.47
CA ASN A 15 -5.84 -2.73 -11.75
C ASN A 15 -6.43 -1.34 -11.53
N MET A 16 -6.42 -0.52 -12.58
CA MET A 16 -6.89 0.88 -12.52
C MET A 16 -8.30 0.99 -11.97
N GLU A 17 -9.20 0.18 -12.48
CA GLU A 17 -10.61 0.25 -12.12
C GLU A 17 -10.85 -0.13 -10.66
N GLY A 18 -10.32 -1.29 -10.25
CA GLY A 18 -10.50 -1.77 -8.89
C GLY A 18 -9.83 -0.87 -7.86
N LEU A 19 -8.59 -0.44 -8.12
CA LEU A 19 -7.86 0.43 -7.21
C LEU A 19 -8.51 1.81 -7.11
N SER A 20 -9.00 2.35 -8.21
CA SER A 20 -9.69 3.63 -8.20
C SER A 20 -10.90 3.60 -7.27
N LEU A 21 -11.70 2.53 -7.37
CA LEU A 21 -12.88 2.35 -6.53
C LEU A 21 -12.51 2.24 -5.05
N VAL A 22 -11.54 1.39 -4.74
CA VAL A 22 -11.10 1.15 -3.36
C VAL A 22 -10.51 2.43 -2.75
N LEU A 23 -9.64 3.11 -3.49
CA LEU A 23 -9.00 4.32 -2.99
C LEU A 23 -10.00 5.45 -2.77
N ASN A 24 -11.00 5.58 -3.63
CA ASN A 24 -12.06 6.56 -3.42
C ASN A 24 -12.84 6.28 -2.14
N GLN A 25 -13.15 5.02 -1.87
CA GLN A 25 -13.82 4.63 -0.65
C GLN A 25 -12.93 4.89 0.58
N LEU A 26 -11.66 4.57 0.47
CA LEU A 26 -10.67 4.76 1.52
C LEU A 26 -10.54 6.23 1.90
N LEU A 27 -10.38 7.09 0.89
CA LEU A 27 -10.15 8.51 1.10
C LEU A 27 -11.39 9.25 1.61
N SER A 28 -12.58 8.63 1.52
CA SER A 28 -13.81 9.22 2.06
C SER A 28 -13.99 8.93 3.55
N ARG A 29 -13.16 8.08 4.15
CA ARG A 29 -13.25 7.73 5.58
C ARG A 29 -12.58 8.81 6.44
N SER A 30 -12.98 8.88 7.69
CA SER A 30 -12.33 9.75 8.67
C SER A 30 -11.11 9.05 9.27
N TYR A 31 -9.97 9.71 9.24
CA TYR A 31 -8.75 9.22 9.88
C TYR A 31 -7.79 10.39 10.11
N ASP A 32 -6.82 10.20 11.01
CA ASP A 32 -5.78 11.22 11.25
C ASP A 32 -4.66 11.13 10.23
N SER A 33 -4.11 9.94 10.05
CA SER A 33 -3.05 9.70 9.07
C SER A 33 -3.31 8.41 8.31
N LEU A 34 -2.90 8.38 7.06
CA LEU A 34 -3.04 7.21 6.20
C LEU A 34 -1.68 6.55 6.01
N HIS A 35 -1.62 5.25 6.29
CA HIS A 35 -0.44 4.42 6.07
C HIS A 35 -0.77 3.42 4.97
N ILE A 36 0.07 3.33 3.96
CA ILE A 36 -0.15 2.44 2.82
C ILE A 36 1.01 1.44 2.70
N VAL A 37 0.71 0.18 2.96
CA VAL A 37 1.63 -0.93 2.75
C VAL A 37 1.41 -1.43 1.34
N LEU A 38 2.38 -1.21 0.47
CA LEU A 38 2.20 -1.40 -0.96
C LEU A 38 3.29 -2.28 -1.56
N GLY A 39 2.86 -3.31 -2.26
CA GLY A 39 3.73 -4.12 -3.10
C GLY A 39 2.98 -4.43 -4.38
N MET A 40 3.71 -4.64 -5.46
CA MET A 40 3.11 -4.87 -6.76
C MET A 40 3.82 -5.98 -7.51
N VAL A 41 3.11 -6.60 -8.43
CA VAL A 41 3.74 -7.51 -9.40
C VAL A 41 4.11 -6.69 -10.63
N ARG A 42 5.02 -7.21 -11.43
CA ARG A 42 5.45 -6.56 -12.67
C ARG A 42 4.25 -6.45 -13.62
N ASP A 43 3.94 -5.23 -13.98
CA ASP A 43 2.78 -4.92 -14.81
C ASP A 43 3.06 -3.62 -15.55
N LYS A 44 2.58 -3.53 -16.77
CA LYS A 44 2.76 -2.34 -17.61
C LYS A 44 2.04 -1.11 -17.07
N SER A 45 1.05 -1.30 -16.23
CA SER A 45 0.21 -0.20 -15.73
C SER A 45 0.72 0.43 -14.43
N VAL A 46 1.85 -0.03 -13.85
CA VAL A 46 2.34 0.52 -12.58
C VAL A 46 2.52 2.03 -12.64
N GLY A 47 3.10 2.55 -13.72
CA GLY A 47 3.31 3.98 -13.87
C GLY A 47 2.01 4.78 -13.95
N LYS A 48 0.92 4.14 -14.37
CA LYS A 48 -0.40 4.77 -14.41
C LYS A 48 -1.09 4.65 -13.06
N LEU A 49 -0.92 3.52 -12.39
CA LEU A 49 -1.56 3.25 -11.09
C LEU A 49 -1.10 4.24 -10.04
N VAL A 50 0.14 4.71 -10.10
CA VAL A 50 0.66 5.68 -9.13
C VAL A 50 -0.18 6.94 -9.07
N ASN A 51 -0.82 7.32 -10.17
CA ASN A 51 -1.64 8.51 -10.22
C ASN A 51 -2.93 8.42 -9.39
N LEU A 52 -3.32 7.20 -9.00
CA LEU A 52 -4.50 6.98 -8.17
C LEU A 52 -4.22 7.20 -6.70
N PHE A 53 -2.97 7.12 -6.29
CA PHE A 53 -2.59 7.13 -4.88
C PHE A 53 -2.37 8.55 -4.37
N PRO A 54 -2.78 8.84 -3.12
CA PRO A 54 -2.61 10.17 -2.55
C PRO A 54 -1.14 10.44 -2.24
N VAL A 55 -0.71 11.70 -2.38
CA VAL A 55 0.64 12.10 -1.99
C VAL A 55 0.72 12.32 -0.48
N ASP A 56 -0.41 12.58 0.17
CA ASP A 56 -0.48 12.86 1.59
C ASP A 56 -0.75 11.59 2.39
N ALA A 57 0.20 10.66 2.32
CA ALA A 57 0.14 9.39 3.04
C ALA A 57 1.56 8.91 3.30
N LYS A 58 1.70 8.02 4.27
CA LYS A 58 2.99 7.40 4.57
C LYS A 58 3.04 6.04 3.90
N TYR A 59 4.04 5.81 3.08
CA TYR A 59 4.17 4.60 2.27
C TYR A 59 5.22 3.65 2.84
N TYR A 60 4.89 2.35 2.75
CA TYR A 60 5.76 1.25 3.16
C TYR A 60 5.84 0.31 1.97
N PHE A 61 6.87 0.50 1.14
CA PHE A 61 7.03 -0.28 -0.09
C PHE A 61 7.70 -1.61 0.20
N CYS A 62 7.16 -2.68 -0.35
CA CYS A 62 7.67 -4.02 -0.10
C CYS A 62 7.60 -4.89 -1.34
N ASN A 63 8.34 -5.99 -1.31
CA ASN A 63 8.33 -6.99 -2.38
C ASN A 63 7.38 -8.13 -2.00
N PRO A 64 6.34 -8.41 -2.82
CA PRO A 64 5.61 -9.66 -2.62
C PRO A 64 6.55 -10.84 -2.92
N ASN A 65 6.43 -11.90 -2.15
CA ASN A 65 7.32 -13.05 -2.27
C ASN A 65 6.91 -13.97 -3.41
N VAL A 66 7.00 -13.46 -4.64
CA VAL A 66 6.67 -14.20 -5.86
C VAL A 66 7.64 -13.78 -6.96
N PRO A 67 7.91 -14.67 -7.95
CA PRO A 67 8.88 -14.37 -9.01
C PRO A 67 8.57 -13.12 -9.84
N ARG A 68 7.29 -12.75 -9.97
CA ARG A 68 6.87 -11.56 -10.71
C ARG A 68 6.77 -10.32 -9.84
N GLY A 69 7.20 -10.40 -8.60
CA GLY A 69 7.17 -9.25 -7.71
C GLY A 69 8.03 -8.13 -8.25
N LEU A 70 7.47 -6.91 -8.23
CA LEU A 70 8.23 -5.72 -8.60
C LEU A 70 9.08 -5.31 -7.40
N GLU A 71 10.32 -4.93 -7.67
CA GLU A 71 11.23 -4.52 -6.60
C GLU A 71 10.70 -3.29 -5.87
N ALA A 72 10.77 -3.32 -4.55
CA ALA A 72 10.26 -2.22 -3.73
C ALA A 72 10.96 -0.90 -4.05
N GLU A 73 12.25 -0.94 -4.36
CA GLU A 73 13.00 0.24 -4.76
C GLU A 73 12.45 0.86 -6.03
N THR A 74 12.02 0.03 -6.97
CA THR A 74 11.42 0.51 -8.23
C THR A 74 10.10 1.20 -7.96
N ILE A 75 9.25 0.62 -7.12
CA ILE A 75 7.98 1.22 -6.74
C ILE A 75 8.23 2.54 -6.02
N ALA A 76 9.16 2.55 -5.08
CA ALA A 76 9.51 3.75 -4.32
C ALA A 76 9.96 4.89 -5.22
N GLN A 77 10.75 4.58 -6.25
CA GLN A 77 11.24 5.59 -7.19
C GLN A 77 10.08 6.19 -8.00
N ILE A 78 9.18 5.35 -8.48
CA ILE A 78 8.02 5.79 -9.25
C ILE A 78 7.15 6.70 -8.40
N PHE A 79 6.89 6.32 -7.15
CA PHE A 79 6.06 7.11 -6.24
C PHE A 79 6.75 8.40 -5.82
N LYS A 80 8.06 8.37 -5.63
CA LYS A 80 8.84 9.58 -5.29
C LYS A 80 8.73 10.64 -6.37
N GLU A 81 8.73 10.23 -7.62
CA GLU A 81 8.60 11.15 -8.75
C GLU A 81 7.25 11.85 -8.76
N LYS A 82 6.24 11.28 -8.09
CA LYS A 82 4.92 11.88 -7.94
C LYS A 82 4.76 12.65 -6.63
N GLY A 83 5.80 12.75 -5.83
CA GLY A 83 5.75 13.46 -4.56
C GLY A 83 5.32 12.63 -3.37
N CYS A 84 5.22 11.31 -3.53
CA CYS A 84 4.90 10.40 -2.43
C CYS A 84 6.17 10.02 -1.69
N ASN A 85 6.13 10.02 -0.37
CA ASN A 85 7.27 9.67 0.47
C ASN A 85 7.03 8.36 1.19
N GLY A 86 8.08 7.53 1.27
CA GLY A 86 7.98 6.27 1.95
C GLY A 86 9.33 5.60 2.14
N GLN A 87 9.29 4.44 2.77
CA GLN A 87 10.46 3.62 3.04
C GLN A 87 10.32 2.28 2.33
N VAL A 88 11.46 1.64 2.08
CA VAL A 88 11.53 0.35 1.41
C VAL A 88 11.82 -0.72 2.46
N TYR A 89 11.09 -1.84 2.36
CA TYR A 89 11.23 -2.96 3.29
C TYR A 89 11.50 -4.25 2.52
N SER A 90 12.21 -5.17 3.16
CA SER A 90 12.62 -6.42 2.49
C SER A 90 11.48 -7.41 2.31
N SER A 91 10.41 -7.28 3.07
CA SER A 91 9.27 -8.20 2.99
C SER A 91 7.97 -7.48 3.30
N VAL A 92 6.86 -8.09 2.89
CA VAL A 92 5.52 -7.58 3.21
C VAL A 92 5.31 -7.58 4.72
N ASN A 93 5.72 -8.64 5.41
CA ASN A 93 5.55 -8.74 6.86
C ASN A 93 6.30 -7.64 7.60
N GLU A 94 7.52 -7.32 7.18
CA GLU A 94 8.30 -6.25 7.79
C GLU A 94 7.63 -4.89 7.58
N ALA A 95 7.17 -4.61 6.37
CA ALA A 95 6.47 -3.37 6.06
C ALA A 95 5.19 -3.23 6.88
N PHE A 96 4.41 -4.29 6.94
CA PHE A 96 3.15 -4.31 7.68
C PHE A 96 3.37 -4.14 9.18
N SER A 97 4.36 -4.84 9.75
CA SER A 97 4.70 -4.72 11.17
C SER A 97 5.13 -3.31 11.52
N THR A 98 5.92 -2.68 10.65
CA THR A 98 6.37 -1.30 10.86
C THR A 98 5.19 -0.33 10.79
N ALA A 99 4.29 -0.51 9.83
CA ALA A 99 3.11 0.33 9.71
C ALA A 99 2.25 0.24 10.97
N LYS A 100 2.04 -0.96 11.49
CA LYS A 100 1.26 -1.16 12.72
C LYS A 100 1.93 -0.52 13.92
N ALA A 101 3.26 -0.57 13.98
CA ALA A 101 4.01 0.02 15.09
C ALA A 101 3.96 1.55 15.07
N GLU A 102 3.91 2.14 13.88
CA GLU A 102 3.90 3.60 13.70
C GLU A 102 2.50 4.22 13.72
N ALA A 103 1.48 3.44 13.40
CA ALA A 103 0.12 3.95 13.32
C ALA A 103 -0.47 4.15 14.72
N LYS A 104 -1.26 5.22 14.84
CA LYS A 104 -1.99 5.56 16.06
C LYS A 104 -3.42 5.07 15.97
N GLU A 105 -4.17 5.18 17.07
CA GLU A 105 -5.54 4.67 17.14
C GLU A 105 -6.47 5.19 16.05
N GLN A 106 -6.34 6.46 15.70
CA GLN A 106 -7.20 7.09 14.71
C GLN A 106 -6.65 7.03 13.30
N ASP A 107 -5.56 6.31 13.11
CA ASP A 107 -4.94 6.16 11.79
C ASP A 107 -5.60 5.02 11.01
N LEU A 108 -5.40 5.05 9.71
CA LEU A 108 -5.91 4.03 8.80
C LEU A 108 -4.72 3.37 8.09
N ILE A 109 -4.69 2.04 8.06
CA ILE A 109 -3.67 1.28 7.34
C ILE A 109 -4.33 0.57 6.18
N PHE A 110 -3.84 0.82 4.97
CA PHE A 110 -4.27 0.11 3.78
C PHE A 110 -3.14 -0.83 3.33
N VAL A 111 -3.49 -2.08 3.08
CA VAL A 111 -2.54 -3.08 2.55
C VAL A 111 -3.07 -3.53 1.20
N GLY A 112 -2.26 -3.34 0.16
CA GLY A 112 -2.74 -3.69 -1.16
C GLY A 112 -1.71 -3.58 -2.27
N GLY A 113 -2.23 -3.44 -3.49
CA GLY A 113 -1.44 -3.37 -4.70
C GLY A 113 -1.35 -4.72 -5.41
N SER A 114 -1.63 -5.83 -4.70
CA SER A 114 -1.52 -7.15 -5.27
C SER A 114 -2.18 -8.16 -4.33
N THR A 115 -2.78 -9.20 -4.91
CA THR A 115 -3.30 -10.35 -4.17
C THR A 115 -2.20 -11.00 -3.33
N PHE A 116 -0.97 -11.05 -3.88
CA PHE A 116 0.16 -11.69 -3.20
C PHE A 116 0.59 -10.93 -1.94
N VAL A 117 0.48 -9.61 -1.95
CA VAL A 117 0.79 -8.80 -0.77
C VAL A 117 -0.23 -9.07 0.34
N VAL A 118 -1.51 -9.06 0.00
CA VAL A 118 -2.58 -9.31 0.96
C VAL A 118 -2.47 -10.72 1.55
N ALA A 119 -2.16 -11.71 0.71
CA ALA A 119 -2.03 -13.10 1.15
C ALA A 119 -0.95 -13.28 2.23
N GLU A 120 0.12 -12.47 2.20
CA GLU A 120 1.20 -12.61 3.17
C GLU A 120 0.87 -12.05 4.54
N VAL A 121 -0.15 -11.21 4.67
CA VAL A 121 -0.54 -10.63 5.97
C VAL A 121 -1.80 -11.25 6.56
N LEU A 122 -2.49 -12.09 5.80
CA LEU A 122 -3.70 -12.77 6.28
C LEU A 122 -3.41 -14.08 7.01
#